data_9d4593f0c0136b1fe6a4f00442485bba
#
_entry.id   9d4593f0c0136b1fe6a4f00442485bba
#
_cell.length_a   1.000
_cell.length_b   1.000
_cell.length_c   1.000
_cell.angle_alpha   90.00
_cell.angle_beta   90.00
_cell.angle_gamma   90.00
#
_symmetry.space_group_name_H-M   'P 1'
#
loop_
_entity.id
_entity.type
_entity.pdbx_description
1 polymer ?
#
loop_
_entity_poly.entity_id
_entity_poly.type
_entity_poly.pdbx_seq_one_letter_code
_entity_poly.pdbx_strand_id
1 'polypeptide(L)'
;KKPFFGKLPVDISEVYDWNKHISLIDTHPDKLTDTNSKKMRIGLNNFHSRPSAPDFARSVEQEMQDVFSLHGNKITNIAFTGVGQNSDSYPWHKDAMDVFLVQVLASIEMRVEGHNNDEPFWFHPGDYVWLPRGTHHQIIPHDSRVTFSFGVEGDPDPSIYF
;
A
#
# COMPACT_ATOMS: atom_id res chain seq x y z
N LYS A 1 -8.76 -17.08 7.12
CA LYS A 1 -7.67 -16.49 6.33
C LYS A 1 -6.89 -15.57 7.22
N LYS A 2 -5.57 -15.72 7.19
CA LYS A 2 -4.69 -14.93 8.05
C LYS A 2 -3.85 -13.97 7.21
N PRO A 3 -3.54 -12.79 7.73
CA PRO A 3 -2.51 -11.95 7.13
C PRO A 3 -1.18 -12.69 7.01
N PHE A 4 -0.43 -12.38 5.98
CA PHE A 4 0.95 -12.85 5.91
C PHE A 4 1.89 -11.70 5.55
N PHE A 5 3.11 -11.79 6.06
CA PHE A 5 4.12 -10.75 5.99
C PHE A 5 5.36 -11.27 5.30
N GLY A 6 6.07 -10.37 4.64
CA GLY A 6 7.34 -10.69 4.03
C GLY A 6 8.10 -9.44 3.61
N LYS A 7 9.16 -9.67 2.84
CA LYS A 7 9.99 -8.59 2.28
C LYS A 7 10.11 -8.78 0.78
N LEU A 8 10.01 -7.70 0.04
CA LEU A 8 10.28 -7.72 -1.40
C LEU A 8 11.78 -8.05 -1.64
N PRO A 9 12.08 -8.79 -2.71
CA PRO A 9 13.47 -9.11 -3.06
C PRO A 9 14.17 -7.94 -3.77
N VAL A 10 13.95 -6.73 -3.30
CA VAL A 10 14.50 -5.50 -3.88
C VAL A 10 14.86 -4.55 -2.74
N ASP A 11 16.02 -3.90 -2.86
CA ASP A 11 16.37 -2.80 -1.97
C ASP A 11 15.71 -1.52 -2.51
N ILE A 12 14.65 -1.10 -1.82
CA ILE A 12 13.87 0.08 -2.24
C ILE A 12 14.78 1.31 -2.37
N SER A 13 15.72 1.50 -1.44
CA SER A 13 16.59 2.68 -1.42
C SER A 13 17.46 2.82 -2.67
N GLU A 14 17.73 1.71 -3.36
CA GLU A 14 18.54 1.72 -4.59
C GLU A 14 17.72 2.09 -5.83
N VAL A 15 16.40 1.95 -5.78
CA VAL A 15 15.53 2.08 -6.96
C VAL A 15 14.50 3.18 -6.84
N TYR A 16 14.25 3.68 -5.64
CA TYR A 16 13.24 4.70 -5.40
C TYR A 16 13.62 5.62 -4.24
N ASP A 17 13.25 6.89 -4.36
CA ASP A 17 13.52 7.93 -3.35
C ASP A 17 12.44 9.02 -3.42
N TRP A 18 12.54 10.00 -2.52
CA TRP A 18 11.60 11.13 -2.48
C TRP A 18 11.62 11.95 -3.77
N ASN A 19 12.76 12.12 -4.42
CA ASN A 19 12.82 12.89 -5.67
C ASN A 19 11.99 12.20 -6.77
N LYS A 20 12.12 10.89 -6.90
CA LYS A 20 11.32 10.12 -7.86
C LYS A 20 9.84 10.16 -7.50
N HIS A 21 9.52 10.08 -6.20
CA HIS A 21 8.14 10.13 -5.75
C HIS A 21 7.49 11.49 -5.97
N ILE A 22 8.21 12.57 -5.74
CA ILE A 22 7.76 13.93 -6.06
C ILE A 22 7.46 14.06 -7.55
N SER A 23 8.32 13.53 -8.41
CA SER A 23 8.07 13.49 -9.86
C SER A 23 6.79 12.71 -10.20
N LEU A 24 6.54 11.61 -9.50
CA LEU A 24 5.31 10.85 -9.68
C LEU A 24 4.09 11.69 -9.27
N ILE A 25 4.15 12.38 -8.15
CA ILE A 25 3.08 13.27 -7.71
C ILE A 25 2.84 14.39 -8.74
N ASP A 26 3.90 15.07 -9.15
CA ASP A 26 3.80 16.23 -10.05
C ASP A 26 3.23 15.87 -11.42
N THR A 27 3.54 14.69 -11.93
CA THR A 27 3.12 14.26 -13.26
C THR A 27 1.83 13.45 -13.27
N HIS A 28 1.28 13.11 -12.10
CA HIS A 28 0.07 12.31 -12.03
C HIS A 28 -1.17 13.16 -12.34
N PRO A 29 -2.01 12.76 -13.32
CA PRO A 29 -3.16 13.56 -13.73
C PRO A 29 -4.30 13.57 -12.70
N ASP A 30 -4.46 12.49 -11.93
CA ASP A 30 -5.57 12.27 -11.01
C ASP A 30 -5.07 12.11 -9.58
N LYS A 31 -4.82 13.25 -8.92
CA LYS A 31 -4.41 13.27 -7.52
C LYS A 31 -5.64 13.42 -6.63
N LEU A 32 -5.79 12.51 -5.69
CA LEU A 32 -6.73 12.67 -4.60
C LEU A 32 -5.99 13.33 -3.45
N THR A 33 -6.37 14.55 -3.11
CA THR A 33 -5.75 15.27 -2.00
C THR A 33 -6.74 15.45 -0.87
N ASP A 34 -6.28 15.20 0.34
CA ASP A 34 -7.01 15.50 1.55
C ASP A 34 -6.13 16.41 2.39
N THR A 35 -6.50 17.69 2.43
CA THR A 35 -5.79 18.72 3.18
C THR A 35 -6.54 19.15 4.44
N ASN A 36 -7.48 18.33 4.88
CA ASN A 36 -8.31 18.64 6.03
C ASN A 36 -7.46 18.75 7.30
N SER A 37 -7.64 19.84 8.01
CA SER A 37 -7.17 20.08 9.38
C SER A 37 -5.69 19.79 9.68
N LYS A 38 -4.74 20.36 8.97
CA LYS A 38 -3.30 20.28 9.24
C LYS A 38 -2.62 18.98 8.83
N LYS A 39 -3.33 18.08 8.17
CA LYS A 39 -2.79 16.79 7.76
C LYS A 39 -2.92 16.68 6.24
N MET A 40 -1.83 16.41 5.58
CA MET A 40 -1.82 16.28 4.13
C MET A 40 -1.68 14.82 3.73
N ARG A 41 -2.66 14.35 2.97
CA ARG A 41 -2.63 13.02 2.37
C ARG A 41 -2.83 13.16 0.87
N ILE A 42 -2.04 12.43 0.11
CA ILE A 42 -2.13 12.40 -1.34
C ILE A 42 -2.30 10.95 -1.77
N GLY A 43 -3.35 10.67 -2.53
CA GLY A 43 -3.56 9.37 -3.15
C GLY A 43 -3.36 9.47 -4.65
N LEU A 44 -2.56 8.57 -5.22
CA LEU A 44 -2.29 8.51 -6.65
C LEU A 44 -2.87 7.20 -7.19
N ASN A 45 -4.08 7.26 -7.74
CA ASN A 45 -4.75 6.09 -8.30
C ASN A 45 -4.06 5.59 -9.57
N ASN A 46 -3.96 4.27 -9.72
CA ASN A 46 -3.42 3.64 -10.92
C ASN A 46 -2.01 4.13 -11.24
N PHE A 47 -1.20 4.32 -10.21
CA PHE A 47 0.13 4.95 -10.33
C PHE A 47 1.12 4.07 -11.09
N HIS A 48 0.94 2.74 -11.08
CA HIS A 48 1.87 1.81 -11.72
C HIS A 48 2.05 2.07 -13.22
N SER A 49 1.04 2.65 -13.87
CA SER A 49 1.08 2.95 -15.31
C SER A 49 1.89 4.20 -15.64
N ARG A 50 2.32 4.96 -14.64
CA ARG A 50 3.05 6.21 -14.87
C ARG A 50 4.52 5.93 -15.13
N PRO A 51 5.16 6.70 -16.05
CA PRO A 51 6.58 6.49 -16.37
C PRO A 51 7.52 6.61 -15.18
N SER A 52 7.20 7.46 -14.21
CA SER A 52 8.01 7.67 -13.01
C SER A 52 7.73 6.66 -11.88
N ALA A 53 6.77 5.75 -12.06
CA ALA A 53 6.55 4.68 -11.09
C ALA A 53 7.72 3.69 -11.12
N PRO A 54 8.12 3.14 -9.96
CA PRO A 54 9.21 2.18 -9.93
C PRO A 54 8.83 0.84 -10.55
N ASP A 55 9.81 0.15 -11.13
CA ASP A 55 9.58 -1.14 -11.79
C ASP A 55 8.98 -2.20 -10.88
N PHE A 56 9.37 -2.22 -9.59
CA PHE A 56 8.82 -3.20 -8.66
C PHE A 56 7.29 -3.05 -8.49
N ALA A 57 6.76 -1.83 -8.59
CA ALA A 57 5.31 -1.62 -8.51
C ALA A 57 4.60 -2.23 -9.72
N ARG A 58 5.18 -2.10 -10.91
CA ARG A 58 4.65 -2.75 -12.12
C ARG A 58 4.72 -4.27 -12.01
N SER A 59 5.81 -4.80 -11.44
CA SER A 59 5.96 -6.24 -11.23
C SER A 59 4.91 -6.80 -10.27
N VAL A 60 4.66 -6.12 -9.16
CA VAL A 60 3.61 -6.52 -8.20
C VAL A 60 2.24 -6.50 -8.89
N GLU A 61 1.93 -5.42 -9.58
CA GLU A 61 0.65 -5.30 -10.32
C GLU A 61 0.49 -6.44 -11.32
N GLN A 62 1.52 -6.74 -12.10
CA GLN A 62 1.46 -7.79 -13.11
C GLN A 62 1.26 -9.17 -12.49
N GLU A 63 1.98 -9.47 -11.41
CA GLU A 63 1.81 -10.76 -10.70
C GLU A 63 0.40 -10.90 -10.15
N MET A 64 -0.17 -9.85 -9.59
CA MET A 64 -1.53 -9.87 -9.10
C MET A 64 -2.55 -10.02 -10.24
N GLN A 65 -2.32 -9.34 -11.38
CA GLN A 65 -3.15 -9.52 -12.57
C GLN A 65 -3.13 -10.97 -13.04
N ASP A 66 -1.94 -11.58 -13.12
CA ASP A 66 -1.77 -12.95 -13.59
C ASP A 66 -2.51 -13.96 -12.71
N VAL A 67 -2.56 -13.71 -11.40
CA VAL A 67 -3.22 -14.62 -10.46
C VAL A 67 -4.73 -14.37 -10.38
N PHE A 68 -5.14 -13.11 -10.25
CA PHE A 68 -6.53 -12.77 -9.89
C PHE A 68 -7.42 -12.45 -11.07
N SER A 69 -6.91 -11.87 -12.15
CA SER A 69 -7.74 -11.49 -13.30
C SER A 69 -8.36 -12.70 -14.02
N LEU A 70 -7.69 -13.86 -13.96
CA LEU A 70 -8.20 -15.11 -14.53
C LEU A 70 -9.53 -15.55 -13.89
N HIS A 71 -9.85 -15.04 -12.71
CA HIS A 71 -11.05 -15.34 -11.95
C HIS A 71 -12.06 -14.18 -12.00
N GLY A 72 -11.90 -13.24 -12.92
CA GLY A 72 -12.82 -12.12 -13.07
C GLY A 72 -12.63 -10.99 -12.06
N ASN A 73 -11.56 -11.00 -11.28
CA ASN A 73 -11.29 -9.95 -10.33
C ASN A 73 -10.57 -8.78 -10.99
N LYS A 74 -10.82 -7.60 -10.47
CA LYS A 74 -10.14 -6.38 -10.90
C LYS A 74 -9.07 -6.00 -9.87
N ILE A 75 -7.88 -5.70 -10.35
CA ILE A 75 -6.80 -5.20 -9.51
C ILE A 75 -6.81 -3.68 -9.56
N THR A 76 -6.75 -3.07 -8.39
CA THR A 76 -6.62 -1.62 -8.22
C THR A 76 -5.31 -1.33 -7.53
N ASN A 77 -4.75 -0.15 -7.77
CA ASN A 77 -3.60 0.28 -7.00
C ASN A 77 -3.66 1.77 -6.71
N ILE A 78 -3.07 2.15 -5.61
CA ILE A 78 -2.98 3.53 -5.17
C ILE A 78 -1.67 3.71 -4.39
N ALA A 79 -0.96 4.81 -4.68
CA ALA A 79 0.16 5.23 -3.85
C ALA A 79 -0.34 6.23 -2.82
N PHE A 80 -0.22 5.91 -1.55
CA PHE A 80 -0.56 6.80 -0.45
C PHE A 80 0.67 7.55 0.03
N THR A 81 0.54 8.87 0.10
CA THR A 81 1.57 9.75 0.65
C THR A 81 0.99 10.52 1.81
N GLY A 82 1.62 10.41 2.97
CA GLY A 82 1.38 11.30 4.09
C GLY A 82 2.52 12.29 4.19
N VAL A 83 2.23 13.56 4.48
CA VAL A 83 3.22 14.62 4.53
C VAL A 83 3.29 15.23 5.92
N GLY A 84 4.51 15.35 6.45
CA GLY A 84 4.81 15.98 7.74
C GLY A 84 4.83 15.02 8.92
N GLN A 85 5.38 15.50 10.02
CA GLN A 85 5.30 14.82 11.29
C GLN A 85 3.83 14.71 11.70
N ASN A 86 3.43 13.59 12.23
CA ASN A 86 2.03 13.32 12.56
C ASN A 86 1.13 13.33 11.32
N SER A 87 1.67 12.97 10.16
CA SER A 87 0.83 12.76 8.98
C SER A 87 -0.26 11.75 9.32
N ASP A 88 -1.47 12.02 8.90
CA ASP A 88 -2.61 11.21 9.29
C ASP A 88 -2.73 9.95 8.44
N SER A 89 -3.44 9.00 8.98
CA SER A 89 -3.83 7.79 8.28
C SER A 89 -5.24 7.40 8.71
N TYR A 90 -5.79 6.37 8.08
CA TYR A 90 -7.09 5.86 8.48
C TYR A 90 -7.01 5.26 9.89
N PRO A 91 -8.10 5.37 10.69
CA PRO A 91 -8.14 4.72 12.00
C PRO A 91 -8.14 3.20 11.86
N TRP A 92 -8.20 2.48 12.97
CA TRP A 92 -8.43 1.05 12.99
C TRP A 92 -9.69 0.72 12.20
N HIS A 93 -9.52 0.00 11.08
CA HIS A 93 -10.60 -0.26 10.13
C HIS A 93 -10.35 -1.57 9.39
N LYS A 94 -11.33 -1.99 8.63
CA LYS A 94 -11.24 -3.13 7.73
C LYS A 94 -11.70 -2.73 6.32
N ASP A 95 -11.17 -3.40 5.34
CA ASP A 95 -11.54 -3.21 3.94
C ASP A 95 -12.47 -4.31 3.44
N ALA A 96 -13.29 -3.98 2.46
CA ALA A 96 -14.18 -4.92 1.80
C ALA A 96 -13.48 -5.74 0.70
N MET A 97 -12.20 -5.49 0.47
CA MET A 97 -11.37 -6.19 -0.51
C MET A 97 -10.11 -6.72 0.16
N ASP A 98 -9.47 -7.71 -0.48
CA ASP A 98 -8.13 -8.12 -0.07
C ASP A 98 -7.15 -7.05 -0.51
N VAL A 99 -6.16 -6.76 0.33
CA VAL A 99 -5.22 -5.68 0.10
C VAL A 99 -3.79 -6.16 0.32
N PHE A 100 -2.92 -5.80 -0.61
CA PHE A 100 -1.48 -6.02 -0.50
C PHE A 100 -0.81 -4.67 -0.29
N LEU A 101 -0.21 -4.48 0.88
CA LEU A 101 0.47 -3.23 1.23
C LEU A 101 1.98 -3.42 1.18
N VAL A 102 2.66 -2.46 0.56
CA VAL A 102 4.12 -2.39 0.52
C VAL A 102 4.56 -1.06 1.10
N GLN A 103 5.40 -1.10 2.12
CA GLN A 103 6.01 0.12 2.64
C GLN A 103 7.18 0.52 1.75
N VAL A 104 7.25 1.79 1.37
CA VAL A 104 8.16 2.25 0.32
C VAL A 104 9.14 3.30 0.83
N LEU A 105 8.66 4.40 1.40
CA LEU A 105 9.51 5.46 1.94
C LEU A 105 9.13 5.73 3.39
N ALA A 106 10.12 5.85 4.24
CA ALA A 106 10.07 5.92 5.68
C ALA A 106 9.52 4.65 6.33
N SER A 107 9.87 4.46 7.60
CA SER A 107 9.31 3.41 8.44
C SER A 107 8.07 3.91 9.16
N ILE A 108 7.11 3.04 9.34
CA ILE A 108 5.87 3.32 10.06
C ILE A 108 5.66 2.26 11.14
N GLU A 109 4.76 2.50 12.05
CA GLU A 109 4.18 1.43 12.84
C GLU A 109 2.87 0.97 12.19
N MET A 110 2.56 -0.30 12.36
CA MET A 110 1.33 -0.90 11.86
C MET A 110 0.71 -1.76 12.95
N ARG A 111 -0.62 -1.77 13.01
CA ARG A 111 -1.39 -2.71 13.80
C ARG A 111 -2.20 -3.59 12.87
N VAL A 112 -2.19 -4.87 13.12
CA VAL A 112 -2.96 -5.85 12.33
C VAL A 112 -3.63 -6.84 13.28
N GLU A 113 -4.91 -7.02 13.10
CA GLU A 113 -5.73 -7.96 13.88
C GLU A 113 -5.12 -9.37 13.88
N GLY A 114 -4.93 -9.92 15.07
CA GLY A 114 -4.39 -11.26 15.24
C GLY A 114 -2.87 -11.35 15.11
N HIS A 115 -2.17 -10.25 14.91
CA HIS A 115 -0.72 -10.20 14.83
C HIS A 115 -0.17 -9.35 15.99
N ASN A 116 0.90 -9.83 16.64
CA ASN A 116 1.56 -9.15 17.77
C ASN A 116 0.58 -8.73 18.88
N ASN A 117 -0.42 -9.57 19.18
CA ASN A 117 -1.48 -9.28 20.16
C ASN A 117 -2.23 -7.96 19.88
N ASP A 118 -2.40 -7.62 18.62
CA ASP A 118 -3.00 -6.37 18.14
C ASP A 118 -2.22 -5.11 18.54
N GLU A 119 -0.99 -5.27 19.03
CA GLU A 119 -0.11 -4.16 19.37
C GLU A 119 0.65 -3.67 18.13
N PRO A 120 1.04 -2.37 18.10
CA PRO A 120 1.84 -1.84 16.99
C PRO A 120 3.18 -2.55 16.83
N PHE A 121 3.62 -2.66 15.59
CA PHE A 121 4.95 -3.18 15.22
C PHE A 121 5.52 -2.34 14.08
N TRP A 122 6.85 -2.33 13.97
CA TRP A 122 7.52 -1.57 12.92
C TRP A 122 7.41 -2.25 11.56
N PHE A 123 7.16 -1.43 10.56
CA PHE A 123 6.99 -1.82 9.16
C PHE A 123 7.90 -0.91 8.33
N HIS A 124 8.93 -1.50 7.73
CA HIS A 124 10.03 -0.77 7.09
C HIS A 124 9.94 -0.81 5.56
N PRO A 125 10.63 0.11 4.86
CA PRO A 125 10.69 0.04 3.40
C PRO A 125 11.10 -1.35 2.89
N GLY A 126 10.31 -1.87 1.94
CA GLY A 126 10.46 -3.21 1.42
C GLY A 126 9.62 -4.28 2.12
N ASP A 127 9.11 -4.00 3.31
CA ASP A 127 8.17 -4.90 3.99
C ASP A 127 6.82 -4.88 3.28
N TYR A 128 6.18 -6.03 3.23
CA TYR A 128 4.82 -6.13 2.70
C TYR A 128 3.93 -6.95 3.62
N VAL A 129 2.62 -6.75 3.48
CA VAL A 129 1.62 -7.56 4.15
C VAL A 129 0.44 -7.81 3.21
N TRP A 130 -0.03 -9.04 3.19
CA TRP A 130 -1.31 -9.40 2.60
C TRP A 130 -2.38 -9.36 3.69
N LEU A 131 -3.40 -8.54 3.49
CA LEU A 131 -4.53 -8.39 4.40
C LEU A 131 -5.78 -8.97 3.74
N PRO A 132 -6.25 -10.13 4.17
CA PRO A 132 -7.55 -10.63 3.71
C PRO A 132 -8.66 -9.63 4.02
N ARG A 133 -9.66 -9.55 3.17
CA ARG A 133 -10.83 -8.70 3.41
C ARG A 133 -11.39 -8.93 4.81
N GLY A 134 -11.84 -7.88 5.44
CA GLY A 134 -12.38 -7.94 6.79
C GLY A 134 -11.34 -7.97 7.91
N THR A 135 -10.04 -7.98 7.59
CA THR A 135 -8.98 -7.91 8.59
C THR A 135 -8.81 -6.46 9.04
N HIS A 136 -8.98 -6.22 10.33
CA HIS A 136 -8.75 -4.89 10.89
C HIS A 136 -7.27 -4.55 10.89
N HIS A 137 -6.96 -3.33 10.53
CA HIS A 137 -5.60 -2.83 10.50
C HIS A 137 -5.55 -1.31 10.64
N GLN A 138 -4.36 -0.81 10.95
CA GLN A 138 -4.11 0.63 11.08
C GLN A 138 -2.65 0.92 10.78
N ILE A 139 -2.40 1.95 10.00
CA ILE A 139 -1.06 2.52 9.80
C ILE A 139 -0.90 3.69 10.77
N ILE A 140 0.22 3.70 11.49
CA ILE A 140 0.59 4.76 12.44
C ILE A 140 1.86 5.43 11.92
N PRO A 141 1.73 6.54 11.18
CA PRO A 141 2.88 7.25 10.64
C PRO A 141 3.55 8.11 11.71
N HIS A 142 4.87 8.30 11.58
CA HIS A 142 5.67 9.14 12.48
C HIS A 142 6.30 10.32 11.73
N ASP A 143 6.35 10.24 10.40
CA ASP A 143 6.93 11.25 9.53
C ASP A 143 6.25 11.16 8.16
N SER A 144 6.71 11.98 7.21
CA SER A 144 6.27 11.82 5.82
C SER A 144 6.58 10.40 5.34
N ARG A 145 5.64 9.80 4.65
CA ARG A 145 5.72 8.38 4.29
C ARG A 145 5.10 8.10 2.94
N VAL A 146 5.49 6.99 2.32
CA VAL A 146 4.84 6.44 1.12
C VAL A 146 4.55 4.96 1.35
N THR A 147 3.30 4.57 1.10
CA THR A 147 2.84 3.19 1.13
C THR A 147 2.10 2.91 -0.18
N PHE A 148 2.48 1.84 -0.87
CA PHE A 148 1.73 1.38 -2.04
C PHE A 148 0.69 0.35 -1.61
N SER A 149 -0.51 0.49 -2.15
CA SER A 149 -1.64 -0.40 -1.86
C SER A 149 -2.16 -0.99 -3.16
N PHE A 150 -2.29 -2.31 -3.18
CA PHE A 150 -2.85 -3.06 -4.31
C PHE A 150 -4.07 -3.81 -3.80
N GLY A 151 -5.23 -3.59 -4.41
CA GLY A 151 -6.50 -4.16 -3.98
C GLY A 151 -7.04 -5.16 -4.98
N VAL A 152 -7.71 -6.19 -4.49
CA VAL A 152 -8.45 -7.15 -5.31
C VAL A 152 -9.93 -6.90 -5.13
N GLU A 153 -10.55 -6.28 -6.14
CA GLU A 153 -11.99 -6.04 -6.15
C GLU A 153 -12.72 -7.25 -6.72
N GLY A 154 -13.92 -7.48 -6.22
CA GLY A 154 -14.76 -8.59 -6.62
C GLY A 154 -14.82 -9.67 -5.55
N ASP A 155 -15.35 -10.82 -5.93
CA ASP A 155 -15.50 -11.98 -5.06
C ASP A 155 -14.50 -13.05 -5.54
N PRO A 156 -13.23 -12.97 -5.12
CA PRO A 156 -12.24 -13.92 -5.59
C PRO A 156 -12.59 -15.33 -5.12
N ASP A 157 -12.31 -16.32 -5.96
CA ASP A 157 -12.43 -17.70 -5.57
C ASP A 157 -11.49 -17.97 -4.39
N PRO A 158 -12.02 -18.36 -3.22
CA PRO A 158 -11.19 -18.61 -2.05
C PRO A 158 -10.09 -19.66 -2.27
N SER A 159 -10.27 -20.55 -3.23
CA SER A 159 -9.28 -21.59 -3.54
C SER A 159 -7.97 -21.03 -4.09
N ILE A 160 -7.96 -19.79 -4.58
CA ILE A 160 -6.75 -19.15 -5.08
C ILE A 160 -5.75 -18.87 -3.95
N TYR A 161 -6.25 -18.68 -2.74
CA TYR A 161 -5.41 -18.30 -1.59
C TYR A 161 -4.87 -19.49 -0.81
N PHE A 162 -5.30 -20.70 -1.13
CA PHE A 162 -5.00 -21.89 -0.32
C PHE A 162 -4.83 -23.12 -1.19
#